data_cb7c61be56834e2a2ecba8118e2f8348
#
_entry.id   cb7c61be56834e2a2ecba8118e2f8348
#
_cell.length_a   1.000
_cell.length_b   1.000
_cell.length_c   1.000
_cell.angle_alpha   90.00
_cell.angle_beta   90.00
_cell.angle_gamma   90.00
#
_symmetry.space_group_name_H-M   'P 1'
#
loop_
_entity.id
_entity.type
_entity.pdbx_description
1 polymer ?
#
loop_
_entity_poly.entity_id
_entity_poly.type
_entity_poly.pdbx_seq_one_letter_code
_entity_poly.pdbx_strand_id
1 'polypeptide(L)'
;MAKVPDDRAFATKGERAKAMLRRCLAAGLPASWVTAYEAYGQDWSFRRLLEQHHLGYVVAVPKSQQIKSLAGVWRMDELISEAPADAWRTLSCGAGAKGPRVNDWAAAKLPVNLIFDPDPPTHHRWVLARRSLSDPGETAYYLAYAPVDAGIAELARVAGSRWAVEECFQAAKNECGLDEYEVRRYVGWYRHITLAMFAHVFFDRPGSPGPGGRKGGRRNDTTSLVPLTVAEIRRLLDTLLSHPRPHQDIRLHALTWSHWRGHHLATARHCHYQRRTSSGHEFSLEY
;
A
#
# COMPACT_ATOMS: atom_id res chain seq x y z
N MET A 1 14.66 -28.87 17.15
CA MET A 1 13.88 -27.91 17.94
C MET A 1 14.25 -26.49 17.57
N ALA A 2 13.27 -25.57 17.44
CA ALA A 2 13.48 -24.18 16.99
C ALA A 2 14.24 -23.31 18.00
N LYS A 3 14.40 -23.75 19.25
CA LYS A 3 15.04 -22.99 20.33
C LYS A 3 14.47 -21.57 20.48
N VAL A 4 13.13 -21.48 20.53
CA VAL A 4 12.45 -20.22 20.85
C VAL A 4 12.75 -19.87 22.30
N PRO A 5 13.14 -18.63 22.63
CA PRO A 5 13.39 -18.20 24.01
C PRO A 5 12.12 -18.36 24.87
N ASP A 6 12.31 -18.76 26.14
CA ASP A 6 11.21 -19.05 27.07
C ASP A 6 10.42 -17.79 27.47
N ASP A 7 11.00 -16.60 27.31
CA ASP A 7 10.38 -15.30 27.52
C ASP A 7 9.38 -14.90 26.40
N ARG A 8 9.27 -15.72 25.34
CA ARG A 8 8.37 -15.48 24.21
C ARG A 8 7.03 -16.14 24.42
N ALA A 9 6.11 -15.43 25.10
CA ALA A 9 4.73 -15.84 25.20
C ALA A 9 4.01 -15.84 23.85
N PHE A 10 2.99 -16.69 23.73
CA PHE A 10 2.08 -16.66 22.58
C PHE A 10 1.35 -15.31 22.53
N ALA A 11 1.25 -14.74 21.35
CA ALA A 11 0.44 -13.56 21.08
C ALA A 11 -0.24 -13.69 19.71
N THR A 12 -1.50 -13.31 19.65
CA THR A 12 -2.28 -13.26 18.41
C THR A 12 -1.71 -12.25 17.41
N LYS A 13 -2.09 -12.36 16.13
CA LYS A 13 -1.69 -11.38 15.12
C LYS A 13 -2.08 -9.95 15.50
N GLY A 14 -3.29 -9.75 16.02
CA GLY A 14 -3.79 -8.45 16.48
C GLY A 14 -2.97 -7.87 17.63
N GLU A 15 -2.64 -8.68 18.65
CA GLU A 15 -1.80 -8.27 19.77
C GLU A 15 -0.40 -7.88 19.32
N ARG A 16 0.20 -8.67 18.43
CA ARG A 16 1.52 -8.35 17.85
C ARG A 16 1.50 -7.05 17.06
N ALA A 17 0.47 -6.84 16.24
CA ALA A 17 0.31 -5.60 15.47
C ALA A 17 0.19 -4.38 16.39
N LYS A 18 -0.64 -4.47 17.46
CA LYS A 18 -0.77 -3.40 18.46
C LYS A 18 0.55 -3.14 19.20
N ALA A 19 1.29 -4.18 19.56
CA ALA A 19 2.59 -4.03 20.22
C ALA A 19 3.63 -3.38 19.29
N MET A 20 3.65 -3.75 18.01
CA MET A 20 4.53 -3.13 17.01
C MET A 20 4.16 -1.65 16.81
N LEU A 21 2.88 -1.34 16.66
CA LEU A 21 2.39 0.03 16.50
C LEU A 21 2.81 0.91 17.69
N ARG A 22 2.60 0.46 18.93
CA ARG A 22 3.02 1.20 20.12
C ARG A 22 4.52 1.47 20.13
N ARG A 23 5.34 0.50 19.72
CA ARG A 23 6.80 0.71 19.62
C ARG A 23 7.16 1.74 18.55
N CYS A 24 6.49 1.70 17.39
CA CYS A 24 6.69 2.68 16.32
C CYS A 24 6.34 4.09 16.79
N LEU A 25 5.22 4.25 17.48
CA LEU A 25 4.78 5.52 18.03
C LEU A 25 5.73 6.04 19.11
N ALA A 26 6.14 5.16 20.04
CA ALA A 26 7.12 5.50 21.09
C ALA A 26 8.50 5.87 20.51
N ALA A 27 8.87 5.34 19.37
CA ALA A 27 10.09 5.69 18.65
C ALA A 27 9.97 6.99 17.82
N GLY A 28 8.82 7.66 17.85
CA GLY A 28 8.60 8.91 17.12
C GLY A 28 8.57 8.76 15.60
N LEU A 29 8.24 7.56 15.08
CA LEU A 29 8.11 7.38 13.64
C LEU A 29 6.96 8.22 13.10
N PRO A 30 7.20 9.10 12.09
CA PRO A 30 6.18 9.94 11.53
C PRO A 30 5.21 9.10 10.70
N ALA A 31 3.99 8.90 11.22
CA ALA A 31 2.93 8.20 10.52
C ALA A 31 1.65 9.02 10.61
N SER A 32 1.08 9.40 9.47
CA SER A 32 -0.23 10.06 9.40
C SER A 32 -1.35 9.06 9.15
N TRP A 33 -1.04 7.93 8.51
CA TRP A 33 -2.00 6.94 8.07
C TRP A 33 -1.57 5.52 8.37
N VAL A 34 -2.54 4.67 8.68
CA VAL A 34 -2.36 3.22 8.83
C VAL A 34 -3.29 2.49 7.88
N THR A 35 -2.75 1.54 7.14
CA THR A 35 -3.53 0.61 6.32
C THR A 35 -3.32 -0.81 6.81
N ALA A 36 -4.37 -1.62 6.77
CA ALA A 36 -4.29 -3.00 7.22
C ALA A 36 -5.26 -3.91 6.48
N TYR A 37 -4.96 -5.21 6.52
CA TYR A 37 -5.85 -6.26 6.04
C TYR A 37 -7.05 -6.46 6.95
N GLU A 38 -8.02 -7.19 6.43
CA GLU A 38 -9.27 -7.58 7.06
C GLU A 38 -9.07 -8.18 8.47
N ALA A 39 -8.06 -9.05 8.65
CA ALA A 39 -7.76 -9.65 9.95
C ALA A 39 -7.44 -8.62 11.06
N TYR A 40 -6.94 -7.44 10.70
CA TYR A 40 -6.70 -6.33 11.63
C TYR A 40 -7.83 -5.31 11.59
N GLY A 41 -8.40 -5.08 10.39
CA GLY A 41 -9.46 -4.09 10.21
C GLY A 41 -10.75 -4.43 10.95
N GLN A 42 -11.09 -5.70 11.09
CA GLN A 42 -12.25 -6.14 11.90
C GLN A 42 -12.01 -6.08 13.42
N ASP A 43 -10.74 -6.03 13.88
CA ASP A 43 -10.43 -5.89 15.30
C ASP A 43 -10.72 -4.47 15.79
N TRP A 44 -11.81 -4.30 16.53
CA TRP A 44 -12.21 -3.02 17.08
C TRP A 44 -11.17 -2.43 18.04
N SER A 45 -10.43 -3.28 18.76
CA SER A 45 -9.41 -2.83 19.72
C SER A 45 -8.17 -2.26 18.99
N PHE A 46 -7.86 -2.78 17.79
CA PHE A 46 -6.83 -2.23 16.92
C PHE A 46 -7.22 -0.83 16.41
N ARG A 47 -8.44 -0.68 15.88
CA ARG A 47 -8.94 0.61 15.42
C ARG A 47 -9.01 1.64 16.54
N ARG A 48 -9.49 1.25 17.73
CA ARG A 48 -9.54 2.12 18.92
C ARG A 48 -8.16 2.60 19.33
N LEU A 49 -7.13 1.76 19.26
CA LEU A 49 -5.75 2.17 19.51
C LEU A 49 -5.31 3.28 18.55
N LEU A 50 -5.62 3.16 17.27
CA LEU A 50 -5.30 4.18 16.26
C LEU A 50 -6.03 5.50 16.55
N GLU A 51 -7.32 5.44 16.86
CA GLU A 51 -8.15 6.60 17.21
C GLU A 51 -7.66 7.32 18.47
N GLN A 52 -7.23 6.59 19.49
CA GLN A 52 -6.62 7.15 20.71
C GLN A 52 -5.34 7.93 20.46
N HIS A 53 -4.63 7.61 19.39
CA HIS A 53 -3.43 8.34 18.95
C HIS A 53 -3.70 9.32 17.82
N HIS A 54 -4.97 9.61 17.50
CA HIS A 54 -5.38 10.49 16.40
C HIS A 54 -4.75 10.12 15.05
N LEU A 55 -4.46 8.83 14.84
CA LEU A 55 -3.93 8.33 13.58
C LEU A 55 -5.05 8.01 12.60
N GLY A 56 -4.98 8.61 11.42
CA GLY A 56 -5.84 8.26 10.31
C GLY A 56 -5.66 6.79 9.91
N TYR A 57 -6.73 6.12 9.50
CA TYR A 57 -6.61 4.79 8.95
C TYR A 57 -7.62 4.53 7.82
N VAL A 58 -7.24 3.63 6.92
CA VAL A 58 -8.15 2.95 5.98
C VAL A 58 -7.82 1.46 6.04
N VAL A 59 -8.69 0.69 6.67
CA VAL A 59 -8.48 -0.75 6.92
C VAL A 59 -9.54 -1.59 6.23
N ALA A 60 -9.12 -2.66 5.55
CA ALA A 60 -10.06 -3.60 4.93
C ALA A 60 -10.86 -4.34 5.99
N VAL A 61 -12.12 -4.64 5.68
CA VAL A 61 -13.02 -5.41 6.54
C VAL A 61 -13.81 -6.42 5.70
N PRO A 62 -14.30 -7.52 6.31
CA PRO A 62 -15.15 -8.47 5.59
C PRO A 62 -16.50 -7.83 5.21
N LYS A 63 -17.11 -8.32 4.15
CA LYS A 63 -18.44 -7.91 3.73
C LYS A 63 -19.51 -8.05 4.83
N SER A 64 -19.31 -9.01 5.73
CA SER A 64 -20.18 -9.26 6.89
C SER A 64 -19.91 -8.34 8.09
N GLN A 65 -18.95 -7.40 7.99
CA GLN A 65 -18.65 -6.46 9.07
C GLN A 65 -19.90 -5.70 9.48
N GLN A 66 -20.22 -5.76 10.77
CA GLN A 66 -21.34 -5.00 11.32
C GLN A 66 -20.96 -3.54 11.56
N ILE A 67 -21.81 -2.65 11.09
CA ILE A 67 -21.73 -1.21 11.30
C ILE A 67 -22.87 -0.82 12.23
N LYS A 68 -22.52 -0.24 13.37
CA LYS A 68 -23.50 0.28 14.34
C LYS A 68 -23.71 1.77 14.06
N SER A 69 -24.95 2.17 13.85
CA SER A 69 -25.37 3.55 13.71
C SER A 69 -26.57 3.82 14.63
N LEU A 70 -26.98 5.08 14.75
CA LEU A 70 -28.19 5.43 15.49
C LEU A 70 -29.47 4.80 14.90
N ALA A 71 -29.45 4.48 13.59
CA ALA A 71 -30.55 3.85 12.87
C ALA A 71 -30.59 2.31 13.00
N GLY A 72 -29.58 1.71 13.67
CA GLY A 72 -29.53 0.26 13.84
C GLY A 72 -28.15 -0.35 13.55
N VAL A 73 -28.16 -1.66 13.36
CA VAL A 73 -26.97 -2.45 13.02
C VAL A 73 -27.13 -3.00 11.61
N TRP A 74 -26.18 -2.69 10.73
CA TRP A 74 -26.21 -3.06 9.32
C TRP A 74 -24.98 -3.89 8.98
N ARG A 75 -25.12 -4.82 8.05
CA ARG A 75 -23.94 -5.45 7.45
C ARG A 75 -23.34 -4.50 6.42
N MET A 76 -22.02 -4.58 6.23
CA MET A 76 -21.30 -3.71 5.30
C MET A 76 -21.79 -3.89 3.85
N ASP A 77 -21.99 -5.14 3.42
CA ASP A 77 -22.47 -5.46 2.07
C ASP A 77 -23.91 -4.95 1.83
N GLU A 78 -24.80 -5.09 2.82
CA GLU A 78 -26.17 -4.57 2.77
C GLU A 78 -26.17 -3.04 2.66
N LEU A 79 -25.41 -2.37 3.53
CA LEU A 79 -25.33 -0.90 3.53
C LEU A 79 -24.79 -0.36 2.19
N ILE A 80 -23.80 -1.01 1.59
CA ILE A 80 -23.21 -0.58 0.33
C ILE A 80 -24.11 -0.94 -0.87
N SER A 81 -24.92 -1.99 -0.79
CA SER A 81 -25.88 -2.33 -1.87
C SER A 81 -26.96 -1.28 -2.06
N GLU A 82 -27.28 -0.52 -1.02
CA GLU A 82 -28.24 0.59 -1.06
C GLU A 82 -27.62 1.92 -1.50
N ALA A 83 -26.31 1.96 -1.76
CA ALA A 83 -25.65 3.18 -2.21
C ALA A 83 -26.18 3.63 -3.58
N PRO A 84 -26.67 4.88 -3.73
CA PRO A 84 -27.18 5.37 -4.98
C PRO A 84 -26.08 5.43 -6.05
N ALA A 85 -26.45 5.40 -7.33
CA ALA A 85 -25.49 5.33 -8.44
C ALA A 85 -24.52 6.52 -8.46
N ASP A 86 -24.96 7.70 -8.08
CA ASP A 86 -24.19 8.94 -8.00
C ASP A 86 -23.21 9.00 -6.79
N ALA A 87 -23.34 8.08 -5.83
CA ALA A 87 -22.38 7.92 -4.74
C ALA A 87 -21.05 7.28 -5.21
N TRP A 88 -21.06 6.64 -6.39
CA TRP A 88 -19.89 5.98 -6.94
C TRP A 88 -19.07 6.94 -7.80
N ARG A 89 -17.78 7.05 -7.49
CA ARG A 89 -16.83 7.89 -8.22
C ARG A 89 -15.67 7.06 -8.72
N THR A 90 -15.33 7.22 -10.00
CA THR A 90 -14.17 6.56 -10.61
C THR A 90 -12.90 7.31 -10.22
N LEU A 91 -12.06 6.72 -9.38
CA LEU A 91 -10.86 7.35 -8.83
C LEU A 91 -9.64 6.46 -9.01
N SER A 92 -8.49 7.08 -9.22
CA SER A 92 -7.20 6.41 -9.17
C SER A 92 -6.73 6.27 -7.71
N CYS A 93 -6.39 5.05 -7.32
CA CYS A 93 -5.81 4.78 -6.00
C CYS A 93 -4.27 4.64 -6.03
N GLY A 94 -3.62 5.19 -7.05
CA GLY A 94 -2.18 5.23 -7.19
C GLY A 94 -1.65 4.55 -8.44
N ALA A 95 -0.34 4.67 -8.66
CA ALA A 95 0.33 4.03 -9.79
C ALA A 95 0.45 2.51 -9.59
N GLY A 96 0.39 1.76 -10.67
CA GLY A 96 0.68 0.33 -10.71
C GLY A 96 1.65 0.00 -11.84
N ALA A 97 2.12 -1.24 -11.92
CA ALA A 97 3.04 -1.71 -12.95
C ALA A 97 2.47 -1.53 -14.38
N LYS A 98 1.14 -1.56 -14.53
CA LYS A 98 0.42 -1.42 -15.81
C LYS A 98 -0.28 -0.06 -15.96
N GLY A 99 0.17 0.98 -15.27
CA GLY A 99 -0.44 2.30 -15.25
C GLY A 99 -1.32 2.54 -14.00
N PRO A 100 -2.09 3.64 -13.94
CA PRO A 100 -2.93 3.97 -12.78
C PRO A 100 -3.90 2.85 -12.42
N ARG A 101 -4.05 2.59 -11.12
CA ARG A 101 -5.04 1.62 -10.59
C ARG A 101 -6.35 2.35 -10.36
N VAL A 102 -7.25 2.26 -11.33
CA VAL A 102 -8.53 2.95 -11.33
C VAL A 102 -9.64 1.98 -10.94
N ASN A 103 -10.51 2.42 -10.04
CA ASN A 103 -11.68 1.67 -9.56
C ASN A 103 -12.82 2.64 -9.26
N ASP A 104 -14.03 2.11 -9.17
CA ASP A 104 -15.15 2.86 -8.61
C ASP A 104 -15.10 2.81 -7.08
N TRP A 105 -15.34 3.95 -6.45
CA TRP A 105 -15.34 4.13 -5.02
C TRP A 105 -16.62 4.79 -4.55
N ALA A 106 -17.18 4.26 -3.47
CA ALA A 106 -18.27 4.89 -2.73
C ALA A 106 -17.83 5.08 -1.28
N ALA A 107 -18.22 6.19 -0.66
CA ALA A 107 -17.89 6.50 0.73
C ALA A 107 -19.02 7.26 1.41
N ALA A 108 -19.29 6.92 2.67
CA ALA A 108 -20.23 7.65 3.52
C ALA A 108 -19.61 7.87 4.91
N LYS A 109 -19.85 9.08 5.46
CA LYS A 109 -19.50 9.39 6.85
C LYS A 109 -20.47 8.68 7.78
N LEU A 110 -19.92 8.06 8.82
CA LEU A 110 -20.75 7.55 9.91
C LEU A 110 -21.15 8.69 10.84
N PRO A 111 -22.39 8.71 11.34
CA PRO A 111 -22.86 9.75 12.24
C PRO A 111 -22.03 9.79 13.53
N VAL A 112 -21.75 10.98 14.01
CA VAL A 112 -21.07 11.24 15.27
C VAL A 112 -22.14 11.48 16.34
N ASN A 113 -21.97 10.87 17.49
CA ASN A 113 -22.86 11.11 18.62
C ASN A 113 -22.37 12.34 19.42
N LEU A 114 -22.84 13.51 19.06
CA LEU A 114 -22.47 14.78 19.69
C LEU A 114 -23.08 14.97 21.10
N ILE A 115 -23.95 14.05 21.56
CA ILE A 115 -24.58 14.16 22.89
C ILE A 115 -23.55 13.92 24.00
N PHE A 116 -22.53 13.10 23.74
CA PHE A 116 -21.51 12.72 24.72
C PHE A 116 -20.15 13.39 24.52
N ASP A 117 -19.98 14.12 23.40
CA ASP A 117 -18.75 14.83 23.09
C ASP A 117 -19.11 16.21 22.49
N PRO A 118 -19.15 17.27 23.32
CA PRO A 118 -19.57 18.60 22.90
C PRO A 118 -18.56 19.27 21.96
N ASP A 119 -17.31 18.80 21.92
CA ASP A 119 -16.30 19.37 21.06
C ASP A 119 -16.47 18.93 19.61
N PRO A 120 -16.24 19.81 18.64
CA PRO A 120 -16.31 19.43 17.23
C PRO A 120 -15.29 18.31 16.92
N PRO A 121 -15.69 17.25 16.23
CA PRO A 121 -14.79 16.15 15.94
C PRO A 121 -13.63 16.60 15.06
N THR A 122 -12.41 16.23 15.41
CA THR A 122 -11.21 16.43 14.58
C THR A 122 -11.11 15.45 13.43
N HIS A 123 -11.82 14.31 13.54
CA HIS A 123 -11.84 13.23 12.59
C HIS A 123 -13.24 12.65 12.43
N HIS A 124 -13.52 12.09 11.26
CA HIS A 124 -14.73 11.35 10.98
C HIS A 124 -14.44 9.87 10.75
N ARG A 125 -15.36 9.01 11.18
CA ARG A 125 -15.40 7.61 10.75
C ARG A 125 -16.17 7.49 9.45
N TRP A 126 -15.68 6.59 8.56
CA TRP A 126 -16.26 6.38 7.25
C TRP A 126 -16.44 4.90 6.97
N VAL A 127 -17.43 4.59 6.17
CA VAL A 127 -17.54 3.34 5.42
C VAL A 127 -17.14 3.61 3.98
N LEU A 128 -16.35 2.70 3.38
CA LEU A 128 -15.96 2.80 1.98
C LEU A 128 -16.16 1.46 1.28
N ALA A 129 -16.45 1.52 0.00
CA ALA A 129 -16.40 0.37 -0.89
C ALA A 129 -15.58 0.71 -2.13
N ARG A 130 -14.84 -0.28 -2.62
CA ARG A 130 -14.15 -0.25 -3.90
C ARG A 130 -14.72 -1.33 -4.80
N ARG A 131 -15.15 -0.98 -5.99
CA ARG A 131 -15.65 -1.90 -7.01
C ARG A 131 -14.69 -1.93 -8.19
N SER A 132 -14.35 -3.13 -8.67
CA SER A 132 -13.54 -3.30 -9.87
C SER A 132 -14.29 -2.82 -11.10
N LEU A 133 -13.61 -2.10 -12.02
CA LEU A 133 -14.20 -1.69 -13.30
C LEU A 133 -14.35 -2.86 -14.28
N SER A 134 -13.45 -3.87 -14.17
CA SER A 134 -13.46 -5.05 -15.04
C SER A 134 -14.41 -6.14 -14.56
N ASP A 135 -14.64 -6.21 -13.25
CA ASP A 135 -15.56 -7.17 -12.62
C ASP A 135 -16.32 -6.48 -11.48
N PRO A 136 -17.51 -5.90 -11.77
CA PRO A 136 -18.33 -5.22 -10.77
C PRO A 136 -18.75 -6.11 -9.58
N GLY A 137 -18.69 -7.42 -9.71
CA GLY A 137 -18.94 -8.38 -8.63
C GLY A 137 -17.80 -8.42 -7.60
N GLU A 138 -16.59 -8.01 -8.00
CA GLU A 138 -15.46 -7.89 -7.10
C GLU A 138 -15.52 -6.56 -6.33
N THR A 139 -16.09 -6.62 -5.11
CA THR A 139 -16.20 -5.46 -4.21
C THR A 139 -15.37 -5.69 -2.95
N ALA A 140 -14.56 -4.70 -2.59
CA ALA A 140 -13.79 -4.66 -1.34
C ALA A 140 -14.35 -3.59 -0.41
N TYR A 141 -14.35 -3.86 0.89
CA TYR A 141 -14.97 -3.02 1.91
C TYR A 141 -13.93 -2.53 2.91
N TYR A 142 -14.11 -1.29 3.37
CA TYR A 142 -13.17 -0.65 4.29
C TYR A 142 -13.88 0.16 5.36
N LEU A 143 -13.26 0.24 6.53
CA LEU A 143 -13.53 1.25 7.54
C LEU A 143 -12.41 2.26 7.52
N ALA A 144 -12.75 3.55 7.67
CA ALA A 144 -11.76 4.59 7.79
C ALA A 144 -12.06 5.54 8.95
N TYR A 145 -10.99 6.18 9.42
CA TYR A 145 -10.99 7.28 10.36
C TYR A 145 -10.04 8.33 9.81
N ALA A 146 -10.53 9.51 9.55
CA ALA A 146 -9.81 10.50 8.77
C ALA A 146 -10.08 11.92 9.30
N PRO A 147 -9.12 12.85 9.15
CA PRO A 147 -9.35 14.26 9.43
C PRO A 147 -10.62 14.80 8.79
N VAL A 148 -11.22 15.81 9.38
CA VAL A 148 -12.54 16.34 8.94
C VAL A 148 -12.52 16.90 7.51
N ASP A 149 -11.37 17.34 7.04
CA ASP A 149 -11.10 17.87 5.70
C ASP A 149 -10.78 16.77 4.67
N ALA A 150 -10.55 15.55 5.11
CA ALA A 150 -10.27 14.43 4.20
C ALA A 150 -11.49 14.09 3.33
N GLY A 151 -11.25 13.91 2.02
CA GLY A 151 -12.26 13.52 1.06
C GLY A 151 -12.07 12.08 0.55
N ILE A 152 -13.04 11.60 -0.24
CA ILE A 152 -13.04 10.25 -0.80
C ILE A 152 -11.77 9.97 -1.64
N ALA A 153 -11.24 10.95 -2.38
CA ALA A 153 -10.03 10.79 -3.19
C ALA A 153 -8.81 10.47 -2.32
N GLU A 154 -8.68 11.13 -1.17
CA GLU A 154 -7.60 10.83 -0.23
C GLU A 154 -7.76 9.44 0.39
N LEU A 155 -8.98 9.08 0.81
CA LEU A 155 -9.26 7.75 1.36
C LEU A 155 -8.96 6.63 0.35
N ALA A 156 -9.32 6.83 -0.93
CA ALA A 156 -9.00 5.90 -2.00
C ALA A 156 -7.49 5.78 -2.22
N ARG A 157 -6.75 6.90 -2.20
CA ARG A 157 -5.29 6.93 -2.29
C ARG A 157 -4.64 6.17 -1.14
N VAL A 158 -5.10 6.41 0.10
CA VAL A 158 -4.58 5.72 1.28
C VAL A 158 -4.88 4.22 1.22
N ALA A 159 -6.10 3.80 0.86
CA ALA A 159 -6.43 2.40 0.65
C ALA A 159 -5.51 1.74 -0.39
N GLY A 160 -5.22 2.46 -1.49
CA GLY A 160 -4.34 1.98 -2.56
C GLY A 160 -2.86 1.88 -2.15
N SER A 161 -2.41 2.67 -1.19
CA SER A 161 -1.01 2.63 -0.72
C SER A 161 -0.62 1.30 -0.07
N ARG A 162 -1.60 0.54 0.43
CA ARG A 162 -1.37 -0.81 0.98
C ARG A 162 -0.72 -1.77 -0.02
N TRP A 163 -1.01 -1.58 -1.31
CA TRP A 163 -0.43 -2.43 -2.35
C TRP A 163 1.10 -2.33 -2.43
N ALA A 164 1.68 -1.20 -2.05
CA ALA A 164 3.12 -1.03 -2.01
C ALA A 164 3.81 -2.00 -1.04
N VAL A 165 3.13 -2.43 0.02
CA VAL A 165 3.65 -3.43 0.97
C VAL A 165 3.82 -4.79 0.29
N GLU A 166 2.88 -5.18 -0.56
CA GLU A 166 2.96 -6.45 -1.29
C GLU A 166 4.08 -6.41 -2.33
N GLU A 167 4.20 -5.32 -3.08
CA GLU A 167 5.31 -5.10 -4.02
C GLU A 167 6.67 -5.11 -3.30
N CYS A 168 6.75 -4.49 -2.12
CA CYS A 168 7.94 -4.50 -1.27
C CYS A 168 8.32 -5.92 -0.84
N PHE A 169 7.38 -6.71 -0.32
CA PHE A 169 7.63 -8.08 0.07
C PHE A 169 7.97 -8.98 -1.13
N GLN A 170 7.31 -8.79 -2.27
CA GLN A 170 7.64 -9.51 -3.49
C GLN A 170 9.07 -9.20 -3.95
N ALA A 171 9.47 -7.94 -3.96
CA ALA A 171 10.83 -7.53 -4.29
C ALA A 171 11.85 -8.11 -3.29
N ALA A 172 11.55 -8.06 -1.99
CA ALA A 172 12.42 -8.63 -0.95
C ALA A 172 12.59 -10.14 -1.08
N LYS A 173 11.53 -10.87 -1.46
CA LYS A 173 11.60 -12.31 -1.74
C LYS A 173 12.43 -12.61 -2.98
N ASN A 174 12.08 -11.99 -4.10
CA ASN A 174 12.70 -12.30 -5.38
C ASN A 174 14.17 -11.84 -5.48
N GLU A 175 14.52 -10.74 -4.82
CA GLU A 175 15.81 -10.08 -5.02
C GLU A 175 16.74 -10.14 -3.80
N CYS A 176 16.19 -10.37 -2.60
CA CYS A 176 16.94 -10.40 -1.36
C CYS A 176 16.83 -11.74 -0.60
N GLY A 177 16.16 -12.74 -1.19
CA GLY A 177 16.04 -14.08 -0.63
C GLY A 177 15.25 -14.13 0.68
N LEU A 178 14.26 -13.25 0.88
CA LEU A 178 13.51 -13.16 2.13
C LEU A 178 12.80 -14.48 2.51
N ASP A 179 12.40 -15.29 1.54
CA ASP A 179 11.72 -16.58 1.71
C ASP A 179 12.64 -17.81 1.50
N GLU A 180 13.93 -17.60 1.25
CA GLU A 180 14.90 -18.68 1.03
C GLU A 180 15.48 -19.25 2.34
N TYR A 181 14.84 -18.98 3.49
CA TYR A 181 15.32 -19.47 4.77
C TYR A 181 14.91 -20.92 5.03
N GLU A 182 15.89 -21.81 5.08
CA GLU A 182 15.68 -23.26 5.30
C GLU A 182 16.00 -23.71 6.73
N VAL A 183 16.74 -22.90 7.52
CA VAL A 183 17.19 -23.27 8.87
C VAL A 183 16.11 -23.00 9.91
N ARG A 184 15.78 -24.03 10.72
CA ARG A 184 14.67 -23.98 11.69
C ARG A 184 14.97 -23.32 13.04
N ARG A 185 16.14 -22.69 13.22
CA ARG A 185 16.52 -22.04 14.50
C ARG A 185 15.95 -20.63 14.58
N TYR A 186 15.33 -20.30 15.71
CA TYR A 186 14.73 -18.98 15.96
C TYR A 186 15.71 -17.81 15.72
N VAL A 187 16.92 -17.88 16.32
CA VAL A 187 17.96 -16.83 16.14
C VAL A 187 18.41 -16.73 14.69
N GLY A 188 18.57 -17.87 14.01
CA GLY A 188 18.94 -17.90 12.60
C GLY A 188 17.86 -17.28 11.71
N TRP A 189 16.58 -17.56 12.00
CA TRP A 189 15.47 -16.96 11.29
C TRP A 189 15.44 -15.44 11.44
N TYR A 190 15.57 -14.92 12.66
CA TYR A 190 15.63 -13.47 12.88
C TYR A 190 16.80 -12.81 12.15
N ARG A 191 17.98 -13.43 12.20
CA ARG A 191 19.18 -12.94 11.49
C ARG A 191 18.93 -12.87 9.98
N HIS A 192 18.41 -13.94 9.40
CA HIS A 192 18.11 -14.01 7.96
C HIS A 192 17.10 -12.93 7.55
N ILE A 193 15.94 -12.87 8.21
CA ILE A 193 14.92 -11.87 7.90
C ILE A 193 15.45 -10.45 8.04
N THR A 194 16.23 -10.15 9.11
CA THR A 194 16.81 -8.83 9.31
C THR A 194 17.78 -8.46 8.20
N LEU A 195 18.64 -9.39 7.78
CA LEU A 195 19.61 -9.16 6.70
C LEU A 195 18.90 -9.00 5.34
N ALA A 196 17.90 -9.83 5.03
CA ALA A 196 17.13 -9.71 3.80
C ALA A 196 16.36 -8.38 3.73
N MET A 197 15.73 -7.95 4.81
CA MET A 197 15.07 -6.65 4.91
C MET A 197 16.06 -5.49 4.81
N PHE A 198 17.23 -5.60 5.42
CA PHE A 198 18.30 -4.60 5.30
C PHE A 198 18.83 -4.49 3.86
N ALA A 199 19.05 -5.62 3.19
CA ALA A 199 19.44 -5.64 1.78
C ALA A 199 18.39 -4.96 0.90
N HIS A 200 17.09 -5.25 1.14
CA HIS A 200 16.01 -4.61 0.42
C HIS A 200 16.01 -3.09 0.60
N VAL A 201 16.13 -2.59 1.83
CA VAL A 201 16.23 -1.14 2.13
C VAL A 201 17.47 -0.52 1.47
N PHE A 202 18.60 -1.25 1.41
CA PHE A 202 19.81 -0.78 0.74
C PHE A 202 19.58 -0.58 -0.76
N PHE A 203 18.89 -1.51 -1.42
CA PHE A 203 18.57 -1.42 -2.84
C PHE A 203 17.48 -0.39 -3.17
N ASP A 204 16.56 -0.12 -2.22
CA ASP A 204 15.46 0.84 -2.38
C ASP A 204 15.85 2.28 -1.97
N ARG A 205 17.14 2.57 -1.81
CA ARG A 205 17.64 3.88 -1.37
C ARG A 205 17.22 5.03 -2.30
N PRO A 206 16.97 6.26 -1.75
CA PRO A 206 16.40 7.39 -2.49
C PRO A 206 17.37 7.97 -3.54
N GLY A 207 17.24 7.51 -4.68
CA GLY A 207 17.73 7.90 -6.00
C GLY A 207 16.78 7.32 -7.04
N SER A 208 16.02 6.29 -6.65
CA SER A 208 14.84 5.86 -7.38
C SER A 208 13.63 6.59 -6.82
N PRO A 209 12.88 7.37 -7.61
CA PRO A 209 11.59 7.88 -7.18
C PRO A 209 10.72 6.66 -6.89
N GLY A 210 10.42 6.43 -5.61
CA GLY A 210 9.46 5.43 -5.17
C GLY A 210 8.11 5.63 -5.88
N PRO A 211 7.21 4.63 -5.89
CA PRO A 211 5.93 4.67 -6.61
C PRO A 211 4.97 5.79 -6.17
N GLY A 212 5.35 6.66 -5.23
CA GLY A 212 4.53 7.73 -4.67
C GLY A 212 5.13 9.14 -4.66
N GLY A 213 6.30 9.37 -5.21
CA GLY A 213 7.02 10.63 -5.02
C GLY A 213 7.35 11.44 -6.27
N ARG A 214 6.35 11.99 -6.97
CA ARG A 214 6.52 13.22 -7.74
C ARG A 214 5.26 14.05 -7.72
N LYS A 215 5.30 15.14 -6.96
CA LYS A 215 4.40 16.27 -7.10
C LYS A 215 4.47 16.80 -8.54
N GLY A 216 3.30 17.09 -9.07
CA GLY A 216 2.92 17.77 -10.26
C GLY A 216 4.03 18.41 -11.11
N GLY A 217 4.16 17.91 -12.30
CA GLY A 217 4.80 18.54 -13.44
C GLY A 217 4.08 18.06 -14.68
N ARG A 218 3.22 18.91 -15.19
CA ARG A 218 2.65 18.82 -16.54
C ARG A 218 3.79 18.84 -17.53
N ARG A 219 4.24 17.66 -17.97
CA ARG A 219 5.04 17.52 -19.19
C ARG A 219 4.70 16.18 -19.83
N ASN A 220 4.14 16.24 -21.02
CA ASN A 220 4.10 15.18 -22.01
C ASN A 220 5.54 14.84 -22.47
N ASP A 221 6.36 14.34 -21.54
CA ASP A 221 7.72 13.94 -21.84
C ASP A 221 7.74 12.40 -21.93
N THR A 222 7.56 11.92 -23.16
CA THR A 222 7.70 10.51 -23.55
C THR A 222 9.12 9.98 -23.35
N THR A 223 10.05 10.81 -22.86
CA THR A 223 11.47 10.51 -22.63
C THR A 223 11.85 10.28 -21.16
N SER A 224 10.89 10.36 -20.23
CA SER A 224 11.16 10.08 -18.82
C SER A 224 11.45 8.59 -18.63
N LEU A 225 12.71 8.26 -18.36
CA LEU A 225 13.12 6.90 -17.98
C LEU A 225 12.35 6.41 -16.74
N VAL A 226 11.86 5.19 -16.84
CA VAL A 226 11.31 4.50 -15.65
C VAL A 226 12.44 4.29 -14.65
N PRO A 227 12.23 4.57 -13.35
CA PRO A 227 13.23 4.30 -12.31
C PRO A 227 13.70 2.85 -12.34
N LEU A 228 14.97 2.63 -12.01
CA LEU A 228 15.53 1.28 -11.92
C LEU A 228 14.77 0.46 -10.87
N THR A 229 14.44 -0.76 -11.22
CA THR A 229 13.88 -1.71 -10.27
C THR A 229 14.99 -2.31 -9.39
N VAL A 230 14.63 -2.84 -8.21
CA VAL A 230 15.57 -3.56 -7.32
C VAL A 230 16.32 -4.66 -8.07
N ALA A 231 15.63 -5.40 -8.95
CA ALA A 231 16.24 -6.42 -9.81
C ALA A 231 17.32 -5.87 -10.75
N GLU A 232 17.10 -4.71 -11.32
CA GLU A 232 18.08 -4.05 -12.21
C GLU A 232 19.28 -3.56 -11.41
N ILE A 233 19.07 -2.95 -10.25
CA ILE A 233 20.15 -2.49 -9.37
C ILE A 233 21.00 -3.69 -8.95
N ARG A 234 20.40 -4.81 -8.55
CA ARG A 234 21.12 -6.03 -8.19
C ARG A 234 21.97 -6.54 -9.35
N ARG A 235 21.42 -6.63 -10.56
CA ARG A 235 22.19 -7.08 -11.75
C ARG A 235 23.34 -6.15 -12.10
N LEU A 236 23.12 -4.84 -12.02
CA LEU A 236 24.20 -3.86 -12.27
C LEU A 236 25.30 -3.99 -11.21
N LEU A 237 24.96 -4.14 -9.94
CA LEU A 237 25.91 -4.35 -8.86
C LEU A 237 26.66 -5.69 -9.02
N ASP A 238 25.97 -6.76 -9.37
CA ASP A 238 26.60 -8.06 -9.64
C ASP A 238 27.62 -7.94 -10.77
N THR A 239 27.28 -7.27 -11.87
CA THR A 239 28.22 -7.02 -12.98
C THR A 239 29.43 -6.17 -12.56
N LEU A 240 29.24 -5.20 -11.65
CA LEU A 240 30.30 -4.29 -11.20
C LEU A 240 31.19 -4.89 -10.13
N LEU A 241 30.61 -5.74 -9.24
CA LEU A 241 31.32 -6.30 -8.06
C LEU A 241 31.94 -7.67 -8.34
N SER A 242 31.33 -8.50 -9.20
CA SER A 242 31.83 -9.84 -9.52
C SER A 242 33.10 -9.84 -10.35
N HIS A 243 33.46 -8.69 -10.95
CA HIS A 243 34.68 -8.54 -11.74
C HIS A 243 35.55 -7.47 -11.09
N PRO A 244 36.69 -7.82 -10.47
CA PRO A 244 37.59 -6.84 -9.81
C PRO A 244 38.07 -5.70 -10.74
N ARG A 245 38.10 -5.94 -12.03
CA ARG A 245 38.33 -4.94 -13.10
C ARG A 245 37.48 -5.33 -14.32
N PRO A 246 36.16 -5.09 -14.30
CA PRO A 246 35.33 -5.41 -15.46
C PRO A 246 35.82 -4.58 -16.66
N HIS A 247 36.03 -5.26 -17.81
CA HIS A 247 36.35 -4.60 -19.08
C HIS A 247 35.35 -3.47 -19.32
N GLN A 248 35.85 -2.35 -19.87
CA GLN A 248 35.01 -1.18 -20.14
C GLN A 248 33.78 -1.53 -20.99
N ASP A 249 33.93 -2.50 -21.89
CA ASP A 249 32.85 -3.03 -22.74
C ASP A 249 31.74 -3.72 -21.94
N ILE A 250 32.06 -4.46 -20.88
CA ILE A 250 31.06 -5.14 -20.03
C ILE A 250 30.23 -4.10 -19.27
N ARG A 251 30.88 -3.06 -18.73
CA ARG A 251 30.21 -1.96 -18.04
C ARG A 251 29.29 -1.20 -18.97
N LEU A 252 29.81 -0.84 -20.16
CA LEU A 252 29.04 -0.11 -21.16
C LEU A 252 27.85 -0.93 -21.64
N HIS A 253 28.04 -2.23 -21.89
CA HIS A 253 26.97 -3.13 -22.28
C HIS A 253 25.86 -3.22 -21.22
N ALA A 254 26.21 -3.40 -19.93
CA ALA A 254 25.26 -3.48 -18.83
C ALA A 254 24.46 -2.17 -18.69
N LEU A 255 25.10 -1.02 -18.79
CA LEU A 255 24.44 0.30 -18.73
C LEU A 255 23.53 0.53 -19.94
N THR A 256 24.01 0.21 -21.14
CA THR A 256 23.23 0.36 -22.39
C THR A 256 21.99 -0.54 -22.35
N TRP A 257 22.13 -1.76 -21.88
CA TRP A 257 21.00 -2.68 -21.74
C TRP A 257 19.98 -2.21 -20.71
N SER A 258 20.43 -1.72 -19.54
CA SER A 258 19.56 -1.14 -18.52
C SER A 258 18.80 0.08 -19.03
N HIS A 259 19.47 0.96 -19.77
CA HIS A 259 18.88 2.13 -20.39
C HIS A 259 17.81 1.75 -21.45
N TRP A 260 18.14 0.79 -22.34
CA TRP A 260 17.20 0.26 -23.33
C TRP A 260 15.96 -0.31 -22.66
N ARG A 261 16.14 -1.11 -21.60
CA ARG A 261 15.03 -1.70 -20.84
C ARG A 261 14.15 -0.63 -20.20
N GLY A 262 14.74 0.42 -19.64
CA GLY A 262 14.01 1.56 -19.08
C GLY A 262 13.09 2.23 -20.13
N HIS A 263 13.59 2.44 -21.35
CA HIS A 263 12.79 2.96 -22.46
C HIS A 263 11.67 1.99 -22.88
N HIS A 264 11.98 0.71 -23.00
CA HIS A 264 10.99 -0.30 -23.37
C HIS A 264 9.85 -0.41 -22.36
N LEU A 265 10.16 -0.36 -21.08
CA LEU A 265 9.16 -0.34 -20.01
C LEU A 265 8.32 0.94 -20.01
N ALA A 266 8.91 2.10 -20.29
CA ALA A 266 8.18 3.35 -20.42
C ALA A 266 7.17 3.30 -21.58
N THR A 267 7.61 2.79 -22.75
CA THR A 267 6.75 2.59 -23.92
C THR A 267 5.61 1.61 -23.61
N ALA A 268 5.91 0.49 -22.98
CA ALA A 268 4.89 -0.50 -22.61
C ALA A 268 3.84 0.09 -21.66
N ARG A 269 4.26 0.85 -20.66
CA ARG A 269 3.35 1.55 -19.72
C ARG A 269 2.45 2.53 -20.47
N HIS A 270 3.00 3.31 -21.40
CA HIS A 270 2.24 4.27 -22.21
C HIS A 270 1.21 3.55 -23.09
N CYS A 271 1.57 2.48 -23.78
CA CYS A 271 0.64 1.68 -24.57
C CYS A 271 -0.49 1.06 -23.72
N HIS A 272 -0.18 0.57 -22.52
CA HIS A 272 -1.19 0.05 -21.60
C HIS A 272 -2.14 1.15 -21.10
N TYR A 273 -1.63 2.33 -20.83
CA TYR A 273 -2.44 3.49 -20.45
C TYR A 273 -3.39 3.88 -21.59
N GLN A 274 -2.87 4.05 -22.81
CA GLN A 274 -3.70 4.40 -23.98
C GLN A 274 -4.81 3.37 -24.24
N ARG A 275 -4.53 2.07 -24.15
CA ARG A 275 -5.55 1.03 -24.35
C ARG A 275 -6.69 1.13 -23.33
N ARG A 276 -6.40 1.52 -22.10
CA ARG A 276 -7.43 1.69 -21.06
C ARG A 276 -8.26 2.94 -21.26
N THR A 277 -7.64 4.04 -21.69
CA THR A 277 -8.35 5.31 -21.95
C THR A 277 -9.18 5.27 -23.21
N SER A 278 -8.73 4.56 -24.27
CA SER A 278 -9.51 4.38 -25.51
C SER A 278 -10.69 3.42 -25.38
N SER A 279 -10.82 2.70 -24.25
CA SER A 279 -12.00 1.86 -23.98
C SER A 279 -13.22 2.61 -23.43
N GLY A 280 -13.29 3.94 -23.62
CA GLY A 280 -14.50 4.73 -23.40
C GLY A 280 -14.73 5.23 -21.98
N HIS A 281 -13.74 5.13 -21.09
CA HIS A 281 -13.83 5.74 -19.77
C HIS A 281 -12.97 7.02 -19.75
N GLU A 282 -13.64 8.18 -19.80
CA GLU A 282 -12.99 9.46 -19.48
C GLU A 282 -12.60 9.46 -17.99
N PHE A 283 -11.32 9.35 -17.71
CA PHE A 283 -10.80 9.43 -16.35
C PHE A 283 -10.43 10.87 -16.03
N SER A 284 -11.11 11.45 -15.07
CA SER A 284 -10.65 12.68 -14.43
C SER A 284 -9.44 12.35 -13.54
N LEU A 285 -8.25 12.67 -14.01
CA LEU A 285 -7.01 12.59 -13.23
C LEU A 285 -6.91 13.88 -12.41
N GLU A 286 -7.55 13.93 -11.26
CA GLU A 286 -7.20 14.90 -10.22
C GLU A 286 -5.95 14.37 -9.50
N TYR A 287 -4.82 15.08 -9.70
CA TYR A 287 -3.53 14.82 -9.05
C TYR A 287 -3.41 15.63 -7.75
#